data_1cfa2262c247ff9c0d747e8f91eb2313
#
_entry.id   1cfa2262c247ff9c0d747e8f91eb2313
#
_cell.length_a   1.000
_cell.length_b   1.000
_cell.length_c   1.000
_cell.angle_alpha   90.00
_cell.angle_beta   90.00
_cell.angle_gamma   90.00
#
_symmetry.space_group_name_H-M   'P 1'
#
loop_
_entity.id
_entity.type
_entity.pdbx_description
1 polymer ?
#
loop_
_entity_poly.entity_id
_entity_poly.type
_entity_poly.pdbx_seq_one_letter_code
_entity_poly.pdbx_strand_id
1 'polypeptide(L)'
;MKKLGKLLICLSLASSIAFTGCSLVQRNTERYLNRTVAQMGEITVSKQELVSAYNNYGYQYVQYYGYTSKKAVKTVLDSLLNRKIMLEKAKEVIKEDNGEMAYFDGQTKIATIANKNVWQNAVWTETFKAVNEQIKTIEEKVKTERKITDTSTEQDEQTPSFDPYKEYEKKVEYEAGNWSKIPSKLDEAEQNALGIGNFSQDQTGDAEISAVAFKRYIKQLSNNYKNLNLSISSLKLVNQAEFDGLYDNLHLSPSEKLAFLYELERLHTNYDENKYISEYENIYEANIQSITSTFNQKVVNYYKQMVESSYETYEQETFDDSYSKYVTQMQDDPSKVYYHRDYGVNEKGEKRAFVAVSHVLIKLSDDQIAEIEQLKTKRDTGVIGWQEYDEKHQQILDRTVVHARDEKGFETEEVKTVAQVRAEIYADLSQYATVEEKAEAFNKYIYKYGQDTGMINAEHYYAVNLDTNQTDKMVKAFADESRRLSQENEDGGNLSQPIYVSQSNYSGYHIIFNAGIFQNDLTIDQVRNLDESDADYLYNKKLMLGTSKTVYDYIYDTIYKSDWSNYQNSLIKTAKNNLKVVYYISAYEDLF
;
A
#
# COMPACT_ATOMS: atom_id res chain seq x y z
N MET A 1 -9.15 -15.63 -2.65
CA MET A 1 -7.76 -15.97 -2.34
C MET A 1 -6.73 -14.97 -2.90
N LYS A 2 -7.15 -13.80 -3.45
CA LYS A 2 -6.26 -12.81 -4.12
C LYS A 2 -5.75 -11.64 -3.24
N LYS A 3 -5.82 -11.73 -1.90
CA LYS A 3 -5.35 -10.67 -0.98
C LYS A 3 -4.11 -11.03 -0.16
N LEU A 4 -3.53 -12.21 -0.32
CA LEU A 4 -2.36 -12.64 0.47
C LEU A 4 -1.01 -12.09 -0.05
N GLY A 5 -0.89 -11.73 -1.30
CA GLY A 5 0.39 -11.29 -1.88
C GLY A 5 0.81 -9.86 -1.53
N LYS A 6 -0.14 -8.96 -1.22
CA LYS A 6 0.17 -7.56 -0.83
C LYS A 6 0.29 -7.35 0.69
N LEU A 7 0.05 -8.39 1.50
CA LEU A 7 0.02 -8.27 2.97
C LEU A 7 1.38 -8.47 3.64
N LEU A 8 2.40 -8.86 2.89
CA LEU A 8 3.74 -9.12 3.46
C LEU A 8 4.62 -7.87 3.58
N ILE A 9 4.24 -6.73 3.02
CA ILE A 9 5.07 -5.52 2.99
C ILE A 9 4.60 -4.39 3.91
N CYS A 10 3.35 -4.41 4.43
CA CYS A 10 2.79 -3.27 5.17
C CYS A 10 2.19 -3.62 6.52
N LEU A 11 2.88 -4.31 7.41
CA LEU A 11 2.39 -4.51 8.78
C LEU A 11 3.50 -4.43 9.82
N SER A 12 3.94 -3.19 10.06
CA SER A 12 4.66 -2.81 11.28
C SER A 12 3.86 -1.83 12.14
N LEU A 13 2.55 -2.03 12.26
CA LEU A 13 1.74 -1.24 13.19
C LEU A 13 1.66 -1.95 14.54
N ALA A 14 2.39 -1.39 15.49
CA ALA A 14 2.44 -1.79 16.87
C ALA A 14 1.06 -1.75 17.53
N SER A 15 0.55 -2.91 17.91
CA SER A 15 -0.45 -3.00 18.97
C SER A 15 0.26 -3.35 20.28
N SER A 16 0.41 -2.35 21.14
CA SER A 16 0.82 -2.53 22.52
C SER A 16 -0.30 -3.22 23.30
N ILE A 17 -0.22 -4.52 23.47
CA ILE A 17 -1.06 -5.24 24.45
C ILE A 17 -0.20 -5.44 25.71
N ALA A 18 -0.62 -4.75 26.77
CA ALA A 18 -0.06 -4.94 28.10
C ALA A 18 -0.42 -6.35 28.60
N PHE A 19 0.60 -7.18 28.82
CA PHE A 19 0.44 -8.42 29.56
C PHE A 19 0.29 -8.09 31.06
N THR A 20 -0.96 -8.05 31.55
CA THR A 20 -1.24 -8.10 32.98
C THR A 20 -1.43 -9.56 33.38
N GLY A 21 -0.39 -10.19 33.82
CA GLY A 21 -0.44 -11.53 34.39
C GLY A 21 0.51 -11.61 35.58
N CYS A 22 -0.03 -11.68 36.79
CA CYS A 22 0.72 -11.98 38.01
C CYS A 22 1.42 -13.33 37.88
N SER A 23 2.75 -13.36 37.93
CA SER A 23 3.46 -14.56 38.35
C SER A 23 4.66 -14.22 39.24
N LEU A 24 4.66 -14.82 40.40
CA LEU A 24 5.62 -14.70 41.51
C LEU A 24 6.95 -15.43 41.27
N VAL A 25 7.36 -15.65 40.01
CA VAL A 25 8.65 -16.24 39.68
C VAL A 25 9.33 -15.30 38.69
N GLN A 26 10.42 -14.68 39.08
CA GLN A 26 11.34 -14.02 38.14
C GLN A 26 11.89 -15.10 37.18
N ARG A 27 11.19 -15.29 36.07
CA ARG A 27 11.73 -16.08 34.95
C ARG A 27 12.85 -15.25 34.32
N ASN A 28 13.99 -15.88 34.05
CA ASN A 28 15.00 -15.29 33.20
C ASN A 28 14.39 -15.13 31.79
N THR A 29 13.86 -13.93 31.51
CA THR A 29 13.06 -13.63 30.34
C THR A 29 13.87 -13.79 29.06
N GLU A 30 15.16 -13.47 29.11
CA GLU A 30 16.08 -13.65 27.99
C GLU A 30 16.20 -15.12 27.60
N ARG A 31 16.51 -15.99 28.59
CA ARG A 31 16.57 -17.43 28.36
C ARG A 31 15.23 -18.02 27.89
N TYR A 32 14.13 -17.46 28.32
CA TYR A 32 12.79 -17.89 27.94
C TYR A 32 12.47 -17.53 26.49
N LEU A 33 12.77 -16.30 26.05
CA LEU A 33 12.51 -15.80 24.71
C LEU A 33 13.51 -16.33 23.66
N ASN A 34 14.74 -16.59 24.05
CA ASN A 34 15.76 -17.16 23.17
C ASN A 34 15.64 -18.68 22.96
N ARG A 35 14.64 -19.34 23.57
CA ARG A 35 14.42 -20.78 23.33
C ARG A 35 14.09 -21.03 21.87
N THR A 36 14.72 -22.04 21.30
CA THR A 36 14.36 -22.56 19.98
C THR A 36 12.99 -23.20 20.05
N VAL A 37 12.07 -22.79 19.17
CA VAL A 37 10.70 -23.33 19.05
C VAL A 37 10.54 -24.21 17.83
N ALA A 38 11.37 -24.01 16.80
CA ALA A 38 11.50 -24.91 15.67
C ALA A 38 12.94 -24.94 15.16
N GLN A 39 13.35 -26.07 14.62
CA GLN A 39 14.67 -26.27 14.03
C GLN A 39 14.60 -27.16 12.79
N MET A 40 15.41 -26.83 11.78
CA MET A 40 15.62 -27.63 10.58
C MET A 40 17.10 -27.50 10.17
N GLY A 41 17.90 -28.51 10.47
CA GLY A 41 19.36 -28.40 10.34
C GLY A 41 19.90 -27.25 11.21
N GLU A 42 20.58 -26.28 10.59
CA GLU A 42 21.09 -25.07 11.27
C GLU A 42 20.05 -23.95 11.35
N ILE A 43 18.97 -24.04 10.60
CA ILE A 43 17.89 -23.05 10.61
C ILE A 43 17.11 -23.22 11.92
N THR A 44 17.02 -22.15 12.71
CA THR A 44 16.28 -22.13 13.97
C THR A 44 15.29 -20.97 14.01
N VAL A 45 14.17 -21.18 14.68
CA VAL A 45 13.21 -20.12 15.02
C VAL A 45 13.18 -20.02 16.54
N SER A 46 13.39 -18.82 17.07
CA SER A 46 13.31 -18.53 18.50
C SER A 46 11.86 -18.26 18.92
N LYS A 47 11.59 -18.40 20.22
CA LYS A 47 10.30 -18.03 20.80
C LYS A 47 10.02 -16.53 20.64
N GLN A 48 11.04 -15.69 20.72
CA GLN A 48 10.92 -14.25 20.53
C GLN A 48 10.40 -13.92 19.12
N GLU A 49 10.99 -14.53 18.09
CA GLU A 49 10.52 -14.36 16.70
C GLU A 49 9.06 -14.80 16.54
N LEU A 50 8.70 -15.94 17.14
CA LEU A 50 7.33 -16.45 17.10
C LEU A 50 6.35 -15.51 17.80
N VAL A 51 6.68 -15.03 19.01
CA VAL A 51 5.83 -14.08 19.76
C VAL A 51 5.67 -12.77 19.01
N SER A 52 6.77 -12.23 18.47
CA SER A 52 6.73 -11.00 17.68
C SER A 52 5.86 -11.15 16.45
N ALA A 53 6.04 -12.21 15.69
CA ALA A 53 5.25 -12.45 14.47
C ALA A 53 3.77 -12.73 14.80
N TYR A 54 3.49 -13.47 15.87
CA TYR A 54 2.11 -13.72 16.30
C TYR A 54 1.39 -12.43 16.70
N ASN A 55 2.06 -11.56 17.46
CA ASN A 55 1.50 -10.28 17.87
C ASN A 55 1.28 -9.33 16.69
N ASN A 56 2.14 -9.38 15.68
CA ASN A 56 2.02 -8.52 14.51
C ASN A 56 0.89 -8.94 13.56
N TYR A 57 0.74 -10.23 13.28
CA TYR A 57 -0.25 -10.71 12.32
C TYR A 57 -0.92 -12.03 12.68
N GLY A 58 -0.37 -12.81 13.60
CA GLY A 58 -0.87 -14.14 13.93
C GLY A 58 -2.26 -14.13 14.58
N TYR A 59 -2.56 -13.10 15.39
CA TYR A 59 -3.87 -12.95 16.02
C TYR A 59 -5.00 -12.77 14.98
N GLN A 60 -4.69 -12.25 13.79
CA GLN A 60 -5.66 -12.08 12.70
C GLN A 60 -6.22 -13.41 12.21
N TYR A 61 -5.42 -14.49 12.29
CA TYR A 61 -5.90 -15.83 11.94
C TYR A 61 -7.02 -16.29 12.87
N VAL A 62 -6.97 -15.91 14.14
CA VAL A 62 -8.04 -16.20 15.10
C VAL A 62 -9.24 -15.31 14.85
N GLN A 63 -9.01 -14.02 14.68
CA GLN A 63 -10.07 -13.01 14.62
C GLN A 63 -10.86 -13.05 13.31
N TYR A 64 -10.18 -13.20 12.17
CA TYR A 64 -10.81 -13.10 10.84
C TYR A 64 -10.98 -14.43 10.11
N TYR A 65 -10.17 -15.44 10.47
CA TYR A 65 -10.20 -16.74 9.78
C TYR A 65 -10.73 -17.88 10.66
N GLY A 66 -11.12 -17.59 11.90
CA GLY A 66 -11.71 -18.56 12.82
C GLY A 66 -10.75 -19.70 13.24
N TYR A 67 -9.43 -19.47 13.20
CA TYR A 67 -8.47 -20.47 13.66
C TYR A 67 -8.47 -20.56 15.19
N THR A 68 -8.23 -21.76 15.72
CA THR A 68 -7.85 -21.88 17.14
C THR A 68 -6.47 -21.23 17.35
N SER A 69 -6.20 -20.71 18.57
CA SER A 69 -4.90 -20.13 18.93
C SER A 69 -3.74 -21.06 18.60
N LYS A 70 -3.89 -22.34 18.88
CA LYS A 70 -2.89 -23.38 18.56
C LYS A 70 -2.63 -23.48 17.05
N LYS A 71 -3.67 -23.45 16.22
CA LYS A 71 -3.53 -23.48 14.75
C LYS A 71 -2.88 -22.20 14.24
N ALA A 72 -3.27 -21.04 14.79
CA ALA A 72 -2.68 -19.74 14.42
C ALA A 72 -1.18 -19.70 14.76
N VAL A 73 -0.79 -20.07 15.97
CA VAL A 73 0.62 -20.13 16.40
C VAL A 73 1.43 -21.07 15.50
N LYS A 74 0.88 -22.25 15.19
CA LYS A 74 1.56 -23.19 14.27
C LYS A 74 1.71 -22.61 12.87
N THR A 75 0.68 -21.94 12.34
CA THR A 75 0.73 -21.31 11.01
C THR A 75 1.81 -20.22 10.96
N VAL A 76 1.90 -19.39 12.00
CA VAL A 76 2.94 -18.36 12.12
C VAL A 76 4.34 -18.99 12.20
N LEU A 77 4.50 -20.04 12.98
CA LEU A 77 5.77 -20.75 13.11
C LEU A 77 6.23 -21.38 11.78
N ASP A 78 5.31 -22.00 11.05
CA ASP A 78 5.60 -22.57 9.73
C ASP A 78 5.96 -21.46 8.72
N SER A 79 5.31 -20.29 8.79
CA SER A 79 5.63 -19.13 7.95
C SER A 79 7.03 -18.60 8.22
N LEU A 80 7.42 -18.45 9.50
CA LEU A 80 8.76 -18.04 9.89
C LEU A 80 9.83 -19.02 9.39
N LEU A 81 9.58 -20.31 9.55
CA LEU A 81 10.50 -21.34 9.08
C LEU A 81 10.64 -21.29 7.55
N ASN A 82 9.53 -21.16 6.83
CA ASN A 82 9.55 -21.04 5.37
C ASN A 82 10.35 -19.81 4.91
N ARG A 83 10.15 -18.65 5.56
CA ARG A 83 10.93 -17.42 5.27
C ARG A 83 12.42 -17.64 5.48
N LYS A 84 12.81 -18.29 6.56
CA LYS A 84 14.24 -18.58 6.84
C LYS A 84 14.84 -19.56 5.82
N ILE A 85 14.07 -20.55 5.35
CA ILE A 85 14.52 -21.45 4.25
C ILE A 85 14.78 -20.63 2.99
N MET A 86 13.86 -19.70 2.64
CA MET A 86 14.05 -18.85 1.46
C MET A 86 15.25 -17.91 1.62
N LEU A 87 15.46 -17.35 2.81
CA LEU A 87 16.62 -16.51 3.11
C LEU A 87 17.94 -17.27 2.93
N GLU A 88 18.03 -18.50 3.46
CA GLU A 88 19.24 -19.31 3.28
C GLU A 88 19.47 -19.63 1.80
N LYS A 89 18.42 -19.94 1.03
CA LYS A 89 18.53 -20.12 -0.42
C LYS A 89 19.01 -18.87 -1.14
N ALA A 90 18.50 -17.70 -0.76
CA ALA A 90 18.97 -16.43 -1.30
C ALA A 90 20.47 -16.21 -0.99
N LYS A 91 20.89 -16.44 0.26
CA LYS A 91 22.30 -16.32 0.69
C LYS A 91 23.25 -17.36 0.06
N GLU A 92 22.72 -18.53 -0.35
CA GLU A 92 23.52 -19.52 -1.09
C GLU A 92 23.98 -18.98 -2.46
N VAL A 93 23.18 -18.13 -3.10
CA VAL A 93 23.45 -17.61 -4.44
C VAL A 93 23.83 -16.13 -4.48
N ILE A 94 23.45 -15.34 -3.48
CA ILE A 94 23.83 -13.92 -3.37
C ILE A 94 24.92 -13.81 -2.29
N LYS A 95 26.12 -13.43 -2.71
CA LYS A 95 27.29 -13.34 -1.82
C LYS A 95 28.03 -12.03 -2.03
N GLU A 96 28.73 -11.62 -0.96
CA GLU A 96 29.70 -10.55 -1.08
C GLU A 96 30.97 -11.07 -1.79
N ASP A 97 31.42 -10.28 -2.76
CA ASP A 97 32.66 -10.52 -3.49
C ASP A 97 33.36 -9.17 -3.75
N ASN A 98 34.52 -8.98 -3.12
CA ASN A 98 35.37 -7.77 -3.30
C ASN A 98 34.62 -6.43 -3.12
N GLY A 99 33.75 -6.34 -2.11
CA GLY A 99 32.96 -5.12 -1.82
C GLY A 99 31.73 -4.94 -2.70
N GLU A 100 31.34 -5.96 -3.43
CA GLU A 100 30.11 -6.03 -4.21
C GLU A 100 29.20 -7.15 -3.69
N MET A 101 27.88 -6.93 -3.77
CA MET A 101 26.89 -7.98 -3.66
C MET A 101 26.68 -8.57 -5.05
N ALA A 102 26.88 -9.87 -5.19
CA ALA A 102 26.87 -10.51 -6.51
C ALA A 102 26.08 -11.82 -6.49
N TYR A 103 25.49 -12.13 -7.66
CA TYR A 103 24.81 -13.39 -7.94
C TYR A 103 25.80 -14.43 -8.45
N PHE A 104 25.73 -15.62 -7.88
CA PHE A 104 26.54 -16.78 -8.24
C PHE A 104 25.68 -17.97 -8.65
N ASP A 105 26.11 -18.68 -9.67
CA ASP A 105 25.69 -20.05 -9.94
C ASP A 105 26.83 -20.99 -9.52
N GLY A 106 26.63 -21.70 -8.42
CA GLY A 106 27.65 -22.47 -7.75
C GLY A 106 28.81 -21.59 -7.28
N GLN A 107 29.98 -21.74 -7.93
CA GLN A 107 31.18 -20.93 -7.66
C GLN A 107 31.41 -19.82 -8.69
N THR A 108 30.59 -19.77 -9.73
CA THR A 108 30.75 -18.80 -10.82
C THR A 108 29.96 -17.55 -10.54
N LYS A 109 30.64 -16.39 -10.53
CA LYS A 109 29.97 -15.08 -10.47
C LYS A 109 29.30 -14.81 -11.81
N ILE A 110 27.97 -14.64 -11.77
CA ILE A 110 27.14 -14.40 -12.96
C ILE A 110 26.94 -12.90 -13.17
N ALA A 111 26.61 -12.16 -12.10
CA ALA A 111 26.34 -10.73 -12.18
C ALA A 111 26.69 -10.02 -10.87
N THR A 112 27.07 -8.75 -10.96
CA THR A 112 27.09 -7.83 -9.82
C THR A 112 25.66 -7.25 -9.67
N ILE A 113 25.11 -7.34 -8.44
CA ILE A 113 23.81 -6.78 -8.09
C ILE A 113 23.97 -5.32 -7.70
N ALA A 114 24.85 -5.05 -6.73
CA ALA A 114 25.11 -3.71 -6.22
C ALA A 114 26.48 -3.63 -5.55
N ASN A 115 27.04 -2.42 -5.44
CA ASN A 115 28.09 -2.18 -4.47
C ASN A 115 27.57 -2.44 -3.06
N LYS A 116 28.39 -3.04 -2.19
CA LYS A 116 28.02 -3.37 -0.80
C LYS A 116 27.50 -2.17 -0.03
N ASN A 117 28.11 -1.00 -0.19
CA ASN A 117 27.67 0.22 0.48
C ASN A 117 26.28 0.67 -0.01
N VAL A 118 26.02 0.57 -1.30
CA VAL A 118 24.68 0.87 -1.86
C VAL A 118 23.64 -0.10 -1.31
N TRP A 119 23.99 -1.38 -1.22
CA TRP A 119 23.12 -2.38 -0.59
C TRP A 119 22.77 -2.01 0.86
N GLN A 120 23.78 -1.71 1.64
CA GLN A 120 23.64 -1.39 3.05
C GLN A 120 22.89 -0.07 3.28
N ASN A 121 23.17 0.95 2.45
CA ASN A 121 22.46 2.22 2.50
C ASN A 121 20.97 2.02 2.22
N ALA A 122 20.60 1.19 1.26
CA ALA A 122 19.20 0.89 0.98
C ALA A 122 18.50 0.22 2.18
N VAL A 123 19.18 -0.70 2.88
CA VAL A 123 18.65 -1.35 4.10
C VAL A 123 18.45 -0.32 5.22
N TRP A 124 19.41 0.56 5.45
CA TRP A 124 19.29 1.62 6.45
C TRP A 124 18.18 2.63 6.10
N THR A 125 18.06 2.99 4.83
CA THR A 125 16.98 3.85 4.34
C THR A 125 15.62 3.31 4.74
N GLU A 126 15.34 2.04 4.48
CA GLU A 126 14.05 1.43 4.88
C GLU A 126 13.92 1.31 6.41
N THR A 127 15.02 1.07 7.12
CA THR A 127 15.03 1.03 8.59
C THR A 127 14.58 2.36 9.18
N PHE A 128 15.17 3.46 8.73
CA PHE A 128 14.83 4.79 9.24
C PHE A 128 13.45 5.27 8.78
N LYS A 129 13.04 4.92 7.58
CA LYS A 129 11.67 5.17 7.10
C LYS A 129 10.63 4.53 8.01
N ALA A 130 10.83 3.27 8.41
CA ALA A 130 9.93 2.58 9.33
C ALA A 130 9.89 3.25 10.72
N VAL A 131 11.02 3.69 11.24
CA VAL A 131 11.07 4.44 12.51
C VAL A 131 10.32 5.75 12.38
N ASN A 132 10.55 6.49 11.29
CA ASN A 132 9.90 7.77 11.04
C ASN A 132 8.37 7.65 10.93
N GLU A 133 7.86 6.62 10.25
CA GLU A 133 6.42 6.36 10.16
C GLU A 133 5.79 6.12 11.54
N GLN A 134 6.50 5.43 12.44
CA GLN A 134 6.05 5.24 13.83
C GLN A 134 6.00 6.56 14.60
N ILE A 135 7.03 7.39 14.46
CA ILE A 135 7.11 8.71 15.10
C ILE A 135 5.98 9.60 14.58
N LYS A 136 5.76 9.69 13.27
CA LYS A 136 4.65 10.46 12.66
C LYS A 136 3.29 10.02 13.18
N THR A 137 3.06 8.72 13.35
CA THR A 137 1.82 8.21 13.94
C THR A 137 1.61 8.72 15.38
N ILE A 138 2.69 8.88 16.14
CA ILE A 138 2.63 9.43 17.50
C ILE A 138 2.46 10.96 17.45
N GLU A 139 3.08 11.65 16.50
CA GLU A 139 2.91 13.08 16.27
C GLU A 139 1.44 13.46 16.07
N GLU A 140 0.74 12.72 15.20
CA GLU A 140 -0.69 12.96 14.98
C GLU A 140 -1.53 12.77 16.25
N LYS A 141 -1.17 11.80 17.10
CA LYS A 141 -1.81 11.64 18.41
C LYS A 141 -1.51 12.82 19.34
N VAL A 142 -0.27 13.30 19.35
CA VAL A 142 0.13 14.48 20.17
C VAL A 142 -0.61 15.72 19.71
N LYS A 143 -0.70 15.97 18.41
CA LYS A 143 -1.49 17.06 17.83
C LYS A 143 -2.95 16.99 18.27
N THR A 144 -3.57 15.82 18.13
CA THR A 144 -4.96 15.58 18.53
C THR A 144 -5.18 15.80 20.03
N GLU A 145 -4.31 15.29 20.89
CA GLU A 145 -4.38 15.46 22.35
C GLU A 145 -4.25 16.93 22.77
N ARG A 146 -3.44 17.70 22.04
CA ARG A 146 -3.24 19.13 22.31
C ARG A 146 -4.29 20.02 21.65
N LYS A 147 -5.26 19.45 20.92
CA LYS A 147 -6.29 20.17 20.13
C LYS A 147 -5.66 21.19 19.16
N ILE A 148 -4.50 20.86 18.64
CA ILE A 148 -3.87 21.59 17.56
C ILE A 148 -4.60 21.13 16.30
N THR A 149 -5.59 21.92 15.87
CA THR A 149 -6.12 21.79 14.51
C THR A 149 -5.07 22.40 13.58
N ASP A 150 -4.84 21.77 12.42
CA ASP A 150 -4.04 22.37 11.35
C ASP A 150 -4.74 23.62 10.82
N THR A 151 -4.70 24.70 11.58
CA THR A 151 -5.13 26.06 11.19
C THR A 151 -3.92 26.89 10.79
N SER A 152 -2.87 26.28 10.32
CA SER A 152 -1.76 27.00 9.71
C SER A 152 -1.98 27.17 8.21
N THR A 153 -3.01 27.96 7.86
CA THR A 153 -2.86 28.90 6.77
C THR A 153 -2.02 30.06 7.34
N GLU A 154 -0.87 30.20 6.80
CA GLU A 154 0.11 31.27 6.95
C GLU A 154 1.37 30.91 7.71
N GLN A 155 2.34 30.54 6.90
CA GLN A 155 3.71 31.01 6.89
C GLN A 155 4.49 30.96 8.21
N ASP A 156 5.33 29.95 8.30
CA ASP A 156 6.73 30.26 8.56
C ASP A 156 7.62 29.34 7.70
N GLU A 157 8.10 29.88 6.60
CA GLU A 157 9.06 29.25 5.67
C GLU A 157 10.42 28.93 6.30
N GLN A 158 10.58 29.00 7.62
CA GLN A 158 11.88 28.92 8.28
C GLN A 158 12.00 27.91 9.42
N THR A 159 10.99 27.12 9.70
CA THR A 159 11.17 26.00 10.62
C THR A 159 11.20 24.70 9.82
N PRO A 160 12.37 24.09 9.58
CA PRO A 160 12.42 22.78 8.92
C PRO A 160 11.62 21.80 9.77
N SER A 161 10.57 21.23 9.18
CA SER A 161 9.88 20.13 9.80
C SER A 161 10.92 19.06 10.15
N PHE A 162 10.94 18.61 11.40
CA PHE A 162 11.82 17.53 11.79
C PHE A 162 11.47 16.29 10.97
N ASP A 163 12.32 15.99 10.02
CA ASP A 163 12.31 14.73 9.29
C ASP A 163 13.56 13.95 9.71
N PRO A 164 13.44 13.04 10.69
CA PRO A 164 14.59 12.26 11.13
C PRO A 164 15.25 11.52 9.98
N TYR A 165 14.48 11.15 8.95
CA TYR A 165 14.97 10.48 7.76
C TYR A 165 15.90 11.39 6.93
N LYS A 166 15.51 12.65 6.65
CA LYS A 166 16.34 13.60 5.87
C LYS A 166 17.63 13.98 6.60
N GLU A 167 17.60 14.10 7.91
CA GLU A 167 18.78 14.37 8.72
C GLU A 167 19.73 13.17 8.74
N TYR A 168 19.21 11.96 8.74
CA TYR A 168 20.00 10.73 8.64
C TYR A 168 20.54 10.49 7.24
N GLU A 169 19.77 10.76 6.19
CA GLU A 169 20.19 10.59 4.80
C GLU A 169 21.44 11.42 4.45
N LYS A 170 21.58 12.59 5.07
CA LYS A 170 22.75 13.47 4.88
C LYS A 170 24.00 13.01 5.63
N LYS A 171 23.91 12.14 6.62
CA LYS A 171 25.00 11.80 7.56
C LYS A 171 25.49 10.38 7.45
N VAL A 172 24.75 9.52 6.78
CA VAL A 172 25.14 8.13 6.57
C VAL A 172 26.03 8.03 5.33
N GLU A 173 27.20 8.65 5.37
CA GLU A 173 28.33 8.24 4.54
C GLU A 173 28.89 6.96 5.14
N TYR A 174 28.39 5.82 4.69
CA TYR A 174 28.94 4.52 5.07
C TYR A 174 30.25 4.28 4.35
N GLU A 175 31.35 4.38 5.08
CA GLU A 175 32.58 3.67 4.70
C GLU A 175 32.30 2.16 4.80
N ALA A 176 32.71 1.41 3.79
CA ALA A 176 32.52 -0.03 3.71
C ALA A 176 32.89 -0.73 5.03
N GLY A 177 31.89 -1.41 5.62
CA GLY A 177 32.09 -2.28 6.77
C GLY A 177 32.13 -1.63 8.15
N ASN A 178 31.91 -0.33 8.29
CA ASN A 178 31.92 0.33 9.59
C ASN A 178 30.50 0.66 10.08
N TRP A 179 29.82 -0.35 10.64
CA TRP A 179 28.50 -0.24 11.23
C TRP A 179 28.46 0.58 12.53
N SER A 180 29.63 0.91 13.07
CA SER A 180 29.79 1.71 14.26
C SER A 180 29.40 3.19 14.07
N LYS A 181 29.21 3.63 12.84
CA LYS A 181 28.75 4.98 12.51
C LYS A 181 27.23 5.06 12.33
N ILE A 182 26.45 4.26 13.07
CA ILE A 182 25.04 4.57 13.26
C ILE A 182 24.97 6.04 13.69
N PRO A 183 23.94 6.80 13.24
CA PRO A 183 23.79 8.23 13.56
C PRO A 183 23.59 8.49 15.05
N SER A 184 24.45 7.96 15.84
CA SER A 184 24.49 8.02 17.28
C SER A 184 25.10 9.31 17.81
N LYS A 185 25.70 10.08 16.95
CA LYS A 185 26.35 11.34 17.29
C LYS A 185 25.75 12.47 16.48
N LEU A 186 24.52 12.82 16.82
CA LEU A 186 24.03 14.13 16.50
C LEU A 186 24.94 15.12 17.21
N ASP A 187 25.55 16.07 16.47
CA ASP A 187 26.26 17.16 17.10
C ASP A 187 25.30 18.11 17.83
N GLU A 188 25.86 19.01 18.65
CA GLU A 188 25.05 19.92 19.48
C GLU A 188 24.12 20.83 18.63
N ALA A 189 24.57 21.25 17.46
CA ALA A 189 23.77 22.05 16.54
C ALA A 189 22.57 21.26 15.99
N GLU A 190 22.77 19.98 15.74
CA GLU A 190 21.74 19.06 15.26
C GLU A 190 20.72 18.71 16.33
N GLN A 191 21.19 18.54 17.56
CA GLN A 191 20.32 18.31 18.70
C GLN A 191 19.48 19.53 19.02
N ASN A 192 20.08 20.73 18.89
CA ASN A 192 19.35 22.00 19.04
C ASN A 192 18.35 22.20 17.88
N ALA A 193 18.71 21.87 16.64
CA ALA A 193 17.80 21.89 15.50
C ALA A 193 16.64 20.89 15.63
N LEU A 194 16.83 19.80 16.39
CA LEU A 194 15.81 18.81 16.71
C LEU A 194 14.99 19.19 17.96
N GLY A 195 15.28 20.33 18.61
CA GLY A 195 14.59 20.75 19.82
C GLY A 195 14.79 19.79 21.03
N ILE A 196 15.81 18.94 20.97
CA ILE A 196 15.99 17.84 21.93
C ILE A 196 16.73 18.30 23.19
N GLY A 197 17.42 19.44 23.14
CA GLY A 197 18.22 19.95 24.25
C GLY A 197 17.42 20.67 25.35
N ASN A 198 16.31 21.31 25.04
CA ASN A 198 15.54 22.17 25.97
C ASN A 198 14.03 21.85 25.93
N PHE A 199 13.70 20.62 26.25
CA PHE A 199 12.35 20.13 26.12
C PHE A 199 11.45 20.55 27.29
N SER A 200 10.42 21.42 27.06
CA SER A 200 9.35 21.70 28.01
C SER A 200 8.02 21.09 27.50
N GLN A 201 7.16 20.65 28.46
CA GLN A 201 5.87 20.04 28.11
C GLN A 201 4.84 21.04 27.53
N ASP A 202 5.13 22.34 27.57
CA ASP A 202 4.21 23.41 27.22
C ASP A 202 4.44 23.97 25.80
N GLN A 203 5.32 23.38 25.04
CA GLN A 203 5.69 23.85 23.72
C GLN A 203 4.72 23.31 22.63
N THR A 204 4.34 24.20 21.71
CA THR A 204 3.29 23.95 20.69
C THR A 204 3.79 24.00 19.25
N GLY A 205 5.10 24.22 19.01
CA GLY A 205 5.69 24.25 17.68
C GLY A 205 5.93 22.85 17.08
N ASP A 206 5.96 22.71 15.75
CA ASP A 206 6.10 21.41 15.06
C ASP A 206 7.36 20.64 15.45
N ALA A 207 8.51 21.32 15.59
CA ALA A 207 9.76 20.68 16.04
C ALA A 207 9.63 20.09 17.46
N GLU A 208 8.81 20.69 18.31
CA GLU A 208 8.55 20.24 19.67
C GLU A 208 7.58 19.09 19.73
N ILE A 209 6.58 19.08 18.86
CA ILE A 209 5.65 17.95 18.70
C ILE A 209 6.43 16.72 18.27
N SER A 210 7.33 16.85 17.31
CA SER A 210 8.17 15.76 16.82
C SER A 210 9.12 15.24 17.91
N ALA A 211 9.71 16.12 18.72
CA ALA A 211 10.55 15.75 19.85
C ALA A 211 9.75 15.02 20.96
N VAL A 212 8.51 15.48 21.25
CA VAL A 212 7.58 14.76 22.16
C VAL A 212 7.27 13.37 21.61
N ALA A 213 6.95 13.29 20.33
CA ALA A 213 6.61 12.02 19.67
C ALA A 213 7.79 11.07 19.74
N PHE A 214 9.00 11.52 19.44
CA PHE A 214 10.22 10.72 19.54
C PHE A 214 10.48 10.19 20.95
N LYS A 215 10.38 11.05 21.97
CA LYS A 215 10.48 10.60 23.37
C LYS A 215 9.40 9.58 23.74
N ARG A 216 8.17 9.82 23.31
CA ARG A 216 7.08 8.85 23.54
C ARG A 216 7.37 7.51 22.84
N TYR A 217 7.89 7.56 21.61
CA TYR A 217 8.30 6.36 20.87
C TYR A 217 9.35 5.57 21.64
N ILE A 218 10.44 6.21 22.05
CA ILE A 218 11.51 5.55 22.83
C ILE A 218 10.96 4.98 24.14
N LYS A 219 10.10 5.71 24.85
CA LYS A 219 9.47 5.22 26.08
C LYS A 219 8.58 4.02 25.82
N GLN A 220 7.87 3.98 24.70
CA GLN A 220 7.09 2.80 24.28
C GLN A 220 8.01 1.62 24.01
N LEU A 221 9.12 1.81 23.29
CA LEU A 221 10.11 0.77 23.05
C LEU A 221 10.68 0.23 24.34
N SER A 222 11.08 1.11 25.28
CA SER A 222 11.58 0.71 26.59
C SER A 222 10.56 -0.12 27.36
N ASN A 223 9.28 0.23 27.32
CA ASN A 223 8.22 -0.56 27.92
C ASN A 223 8.01 -1.91 27.23
N ASN A 224 8.06 -1.93 25.89
CA ASN A 224 7.90 -3.16 25.10
C ASN A 224 9.03 -4.16 25.37
N TYR A 225 10.24 -3.64 25.52
CA TYR A 225 11.46 -4.46 25.68
C TYR A 225 11.95 -4.61 27.12
N LYS A 226 11.25 -4.02 28.11
CA LYS A 226 11.65 -4.08 29.54
C LYS A 226 11.94 -5.47 30.09
N ASN A 227 11.31 -6.48 29.50
CA ASN A 227 11.44 -7.89 29.92
C ASN A 227 12.51 -8.65 29.15
N LEU A 228 13.24 -8.01 28.22
CA LEU A 228 14.25 -8.68 27.40
C LEU A 228 15.65 -8.69 28.03
N ASN A 229 15.85 -8.03 29.18
CA ASN A 229 17.18 -7.87 29.80
C ASN A 229 18.24 -7.47 28.76
N LEU A 230 17.96 -6.45 27.96
CA LEU A 230 18.87 -5.99 26.93
C LEU A 230 20.21 -5.53 27.55
N SER A 231 21.28 -5.89 26.89
CA SER A 231 22.63 -5.45 27.23
C SER A 231 23.36 -5.02 25.97
N ILE A 232 24.40 -4.22 26.08
CA ILE A 232 25.24 -3.83 24.94
C ILE A 232 25.82 -5.03 24.24
N SER A 233 26.19 -6.07 25.01
CA SER A 233 26.72 -7.34 24.47
C SER A 233 25.70 -8.12 23.63
N SER A 234 24.41 -7.79 23.74
CA SER A 234 23.36 -8.38 22.90
C SER A 234 23.17 -7.61 21.57
N LEU A 235 23.78 -6.45 21.43
CA LEU A 235 23.75 -5.63 20.21
C LEU A 235 24.98 -5.97 19.34
N LYS A 236 24.77 -6.03 18.02
CA LYS A 236 25.82 -6.35 17.04
C LYS A 236 26.40 -5.11 16.37
N LEU A 237 25.60 -4.03 16.32
CA LEU A 237 25.90 -2.82 15.56
C LEU A 237 26.53 -1.71 16.42
N VAL A 238 26.58 -1.83 17.74
CA VAL A 238 27.06 -0.80 18.66
C VAL A 238 28.00 -1.41 19.69
N ASN A 239 29.15 -0.77 19.91
CA ASN A 239 30.07 -1.13 21.01
C ASN A 239 29.85 -0.24 22.25
N GLN A 240 30.53 -0.58 23.38
CA GLN A 240 30.36 0.15 24.62
C GLN A 240 30.71 1.65 24.53
N ALA A 241 31.81 2.00 23.87
CA ALA A 241 32.24 3.39 23.76
C ALA A 241 31.27 4.25 22.94
N GLU A 242 30.71 3.66 21.90
CA GLU A 242 29.66 4.30 21.10
C GLU A 242 28.35 4.42 21.88
N PHE A 243 27.99 3.40 22.65
CA PHE A 243 26.81 3.44 23.50
C PHE A 243 26.89 4.56 24.53
N ASP A 244 28.03 4.74 25.19
CA ASP A 244 28.23 5.75 26.24
C ASP A 244 28.05 7.18 25.69
N GLY A 245 28.49 7.43 24.44
CA GLY A 245 28.31 8.72 23.76
C GLY A 245 26.96 8.93 23.06
N LEU A 246 26.08 7.94 23.10
CA LEU A 246 24.81 7.95 22.39
C LEU A 246 23.77 8.83 23.09
N TYR A 247 23.23 9.85 22.37
CA TYR A 247 22.08 10.63 22.82
C TYR A 247 22.22 11.24 24.22
N ASP A 248 23.44 11.62 24.64
CA ASP A 248 23.65 12.22 25.97
C ASP A 248 22.78 13.42 26.24
N ASN A 249 22.51 14.22 25.20
CA ASN A 249 21.68 15.42 25.29
C ASN A 249 20.17 15.12 25.30
N LEU A 250 19.76 13.88 24.97
CA LEU A 250 18.35 13.48 25.08
C LEU A 250 17.93 13.12 26.49
N HIS A 251 18.88 13.03 27.42
CA HIS A 251 18.69 12.55 28.79
C HIS A 251 17.93 11.20 28.85
N LEU A 252 18.25 10.32 27.90
CA LEU A 252 17.69 8.96 27.87
C LEU A 252 18.34 8.12 28.95
N SER A 253 17.53 7.35 29.65
CA SER A 253 18.05 6.31 30.53
C SER A 253 18.77 5.20 29.73
N PRO A 254 19.71 4.48 30.34
CA PRO A 254 20.39 3.36 29.67
C PRO A 254 19.43 2.32 29.08
N SER A 255 18.29 2.07 29.74
CA SER A 255 17.27 1.14 29.22
C SER A 255 16.54 1.67 27.99
N GLU A 256 16.32 2.98 27.91
CA GLU A 256 15.71 3.63 26.75
C GLU A 256 16.67 3.63 25.56
N LYS A 257 17.96 3.95 25.78
CA LYS A 257 19.01 3.83 24.75
C LYS A 257 19.07 2.41 24.19
N LEU A 258 19.15 1.40 25.06
CA LEU A 258 19.20 -0.01 24.66
C LEU A 258 17.96 -0.46 23.88
N ALA A 259 16.78 -0.04 24.32
CA ALA A 259 15.53 -0.38 23.64
C ALA A 259 15.47 0.19 22.22
N PHE A 260 15.91 1.44 22.04
CA PHE A 260 15.94 2.07 20.73
C PHE A 260 16.96 1.41 19.79
N LEU A 261 18.17 1.14 20.27
CA LEU A 261 19.20 0.48 19.48
C LEU A 261 18.81 -0.94 19.09
N TYR A 262 18.21 -1.65 20.03
CA TYR A 262 17.69 -3.00 19.76
C TYR A 262 16.63 -2.98 18.66
N GLU A 263 15.72 -2.00 18.68
CA GLU A 263 14.72 -1.84 17.64
C GLU A 263 15.34 -1.53 16.28
N LEU A 264 16.33 -0.62 16.23
CA LEU A 264 17.06 -0.33 15.01
C LEU A 264 17.74 -1.58 14.44
N GLU A 265 18.45 -2.36 15.27
CA GLU A 265 19.06 -3.62 14.82
C GLU A 265 18.04 -4.64 14.32
N ARG A 266 16.93 -4.76 15.03
CA ARG A 266 15.85 -5.66 14.67
C ARG A 266 15.26 -5.30 13.29
N LEU A 267 14.98 -4.02 13.09
CA LEU A 267 14.45 -3.52 11.81
C LEU A 267 15.48 -3.67 10.69
N HIS A 268 16.73 -3.27 10.95
CA HIS A 268 17.82 -3.41 9.98
C HIS A 268 17.99 -4.87 9.54
N THR A 269 18.07 -5.80 10.50
CA THR A 269 18.19 -7.23 10.20
C THR A 269 17.02 -7.72 9.34
N ASN A 270 15.80 -7.30 9.68
CA ASN A 270 14.61 -7.68 8.92
C ASN A 270 14.62 -7.13 7.48
N TYR A 271 15.05 -5.88 7.27
CA TYR A 271 15.14 -5.29 5.94
C TYR A 271 16.29 -5.88 5.13
N ASP A 272 17.44 -6.20 5.75
CA ASP A 272 18.55 -6.88 5.07
C ASP A 272 18.11 -8.27 4.59
N GLU A 273 17.47 -9.04 5.46
CA GLU A 273 16.93 -10.36 5.10
C GLU A 273 15.88 -10.29 3.98
N ASN A 274 14.98 -9.29 4.04
CA ASN A 274 13.98 -9.07 2.99
C ASN A 274 14.65 -8.69 1.66
N LYS A 275 15.71 -7.90 1.70
CA LYS A 275 16.46 -7.51 0.51
C LYS A 275 17.11 -8.71 -0.17
N TYR A 276 17.71 -9.65 0.59
CA TYR A 276 18.19 -10.91 0.00
C TYR A 276 17.09 -11.69 -0.71
N ILE A 277 15.93 -11.83 -0.07
CA ILE A 277 14.79 -12.58 -0.66
C ILE A 277 14.25 -11.85 -1.90
N SER A 278 14.13 -10.53 -1.86
CA SER A 278 13.67 -9.71 -2.99
C SER A 278 14.64 -9.78 -4.17
N GLU A 279 15.94 -9.68 -3.93
CA GLU A 279 16.92 -9.79 -5.02
C GLU A 279 16.98 -11.22 -5.59
N TYR A 280 16.71 -12.24 -4.78
CA TYR A 280 16.58 -13.60 -5.29
C TYR A 280 15.35 -13.75 -6.20
N GLU A 281 14.24 -13.09 -5.85
CA GLU A 281 13.06 -12.99 -6.72
C GLU A 281 13.37 -12.28 -8.03
N ASN A 282 14.09 -11.13 -7.99
CA ASN A 282 14.51 -10.40 -9.19
C ASN A 282 15.40 -11.26 -10.11
N ILE A 283 16.32 -12.06 -9.54
CA ILE A 283 17.16 -12.99 -10.31
C ILE A 283 16.30 -14.09 -10.97
N TYR A 284 15.33 -14.62 -10.24
CA TYR A 284 14.41 -15.61 -10.77
C TYR A 284 13.58 -15.02 -11.92
N GLU A 285 13.08 -13.80 -11.78
CA GLU A 285 12.34 -13.09 -12.82
C GLU A 285 13.19 -12.86 -14.07
N ALA A 286 14.42 -12.37 -13.90
CA ALA A 286 15.34 -12.14 -15.02
C ALA A 286 15.64 -13.45 -15.78
N ASN A 287 15.75 -14.57 -15.09
CA ASN A 287 15.95 -15.87 -15.71
C ASN A 287 14.72 -16.34 -16.50
N ILE A 288 13.51 -16.04 -16.03
CA ILE A 288 12.26 -16.33 -16.77
C ILE A 288 12.16 -15.46 -18.01
N GLN A 289 12.45 -14.16 -17.90
CA GLN A 289 12.41 -13.22 -19.04
C GLN A 289 13.40 -13.60 -20.14
N SER A 290 14.51 -14.26 -19.82
CA SER A 290 15.47 -14.74 -20.82
C SER A 290 14.89 -15.80 -21.77
N ILE A 291 13.71 -16.37 -21.45
CA ILE A 291 12.96 -17.36 -22.25
C ILE A 291 11.69 -16.70 -22.84
N THR A 292 11.85 -15.51 -23.42
CA THR A 292 10.74 -14.60 -23.82
C THR A 292 9.66 -15.28 -24.69
N SER A 293 10.01 -16.08 -25.70
CA SER A 293 9.03 -16.71 -26.58
C SER A 293 8.10 -17.70 -25.85
N THR A 294 8.66 -18.52 -24.97
CA THR A 294 7.88 -19.48 -24.16
C THR A 294 6.96 -18.74 -23.18
N PHE A 295 7.40 -17.59 -22.68
CA PHE A 295 6.58 -16.81 -21.75
C PHE A 295 5.45 -16.08 -22.47
N ASN A 296 5.71 -15.47 -23.64
CA ASN A 296 4.69 -14.87 -24.49
C ASN A 296 3.58 -15.87 -24.83
N GLN A 297 3.94 -17.10 -25.17
CA GLN A 297 2.94 -18.16 -25.42
C GLN A 297 2.09 -18.45 -24.18
N LYS A 298 2.68 -18.46 -22.97
CA LYS A 298 1.91 -18.62 -21.73
C LYS A 298 0.96 -17.45 -21.50
N VAL A 299 1.40 -16.21 -21.73
CA VAL A 299 0.58 -15.01 -21.57
C VAL A 299 -0.60 -15.03 -22.53
N VAL A 300 -0.36 -15.30 -23.81
CA VAL A 300 -1.42 -15.40 -24.83
C VAL A 300 -2.40 -16.53 -24.49
N ASN A 301 -1.91 -17.71 -24.13
CA ASN A 301 -2.77 -18.83 -23.74
C ASN A 301 -3.62 -18.51 -22.50
N TYR A 302 -3.06 -17.79 -21.52
CA TYR A 302 -3.80 -17.37 -20.33
C TYR A 302 -4.91 -16.36 -20.69
N TYR A 303 -4.61 -15.39 -21.57
CA TYR A 303 -5.60 -14.46 -22.10
C TYR A 303 -6.75 -15.18 -22.80
N LYS A 304 -6.43 -16.13 -23.73
CA LYS A 304 -7.43 -16.97 -24.40
C LYS A 304 -8.33 -17.70 -23.40
N GLN A 305 -7.75 -18.31 -22.35
CA GLN A 305 -8.52 -19.00 -21.32
C GLN A 305 -9.44 -18.03 -20.54
N MET A 306 -8.96 -16.83 -20.23
CA MET A 306 -9.77 -15.82 -19.55
C MET A 306 -10.99 -15.41 -20.40
N VAL A 307 -10.76 -15.11 -21.68
CA VAL A 307 -11.83 -14.71 -22.61
C VAL A 307 -12.79 -15.87 -22.87
N GLU A 308 -12.28 -17.08 -23.10
CA GLU A 308 -13.10 -18.28 -23.33
C GLU A 308 -13.99 -18.60 -22.14
N SER A 309 -13.44 -18.58 -20.93
CA SER A 309 -14.21 -18.80 -19.70
C SER A 309 -15.31 -17.74 -19.50
N SER A 310 -15.02 -16.49 -19.87
CA SER A 310 -16.01 -15.41 -19.83
C SER A 310 -17.09 -15.60 -20.90
N TYR A 311 -16.70 -16.00 -22.12
CA TYR A 311 -17.61 -16.34 -23.21
C TYR A 311 -18.53 -17.49 -22.82
N GLU A 312 -18.02 -18.61 -22.33
CA GLU A 312 -18.82 -19.75 -21.86
C GLU A 312 -19.81 -19.32 -20.78
N THR A 313 -19.37 -18.47 -19.83
CA THR A 313 -20.23 -17.99 -18.75
C THR A 313 -21.42 -17.18 -19.25
N TYR A 314 -21.24 -16.36 -20.30
CA TYR A 314 -22.27 -15.40 -20.70
C TYR A 314 -23.02 -15.83 -21.97
N GLU A 315 -22.43 -16.60 -22.88
CA GLU A 315 -23.10 -17.04 -24.12
C GLU A 315 -23.86 -18.35 -24.01
N GLN A 316 -23.37 -19.31 -23.20
CA GLN A 316 -23.95 -20.66 -23.16
C GLN A 316 -25.15 -20.78 -22.22
N GLU A 317 -25.38 -19.82 -21.33
CA GLU A 317 -26.54 -19.83 -20.43
C GLU A 317 -27.79 -19.20 -21.07
N THR A 318 -28.94 -19.38 -20.39
CA THR A 318 -30.17 -18.67 -20.78
C THR A 318 -29.93 -17.17 -20.73
N PHE A 319 -30.67 -16.42 -21.53
CA PHE A 319 -30.50 -14.96 -21.61
C PHE A 319 -30.62 -14.29 -20.23
N ASP A 320 -31.69 -14.59 -19.47
CA ASP A 320 -31.97 -13.93 -18.20
C ASP A 320 -30.92 -14.28 -17.13
N ASP A 321 -30.52 -15.53 -17.01
CA ASP A 321 -29.49 -15.99 -16.06
C ASP A 321 -28.12 -15.38 -16.39
N SER A 322 -27.77 -15.41 -17.66
CA SER A 322 -26.53 -14.82 -18.20
C SER A 322 -26.47 -13.32 -17.95
N TYR A 323 -27.56 -12.58 -18.27
CA TYR A 323 -27.60 -11.12 -18.07
C TYR A 323 -27.52 -10.75 -16.59
N SER A 324 -28.20 -11.46 -15.71
CA SER A 324 -28.12 -11.21 -14.27
C SER A 324 -26.70 -11.41 -13.72
N LYS A 325 -26.02 -12.47 -14.16
CA LYS A 325 -24.60 -12.70 -13.79
C LYS A 325 -23.69 -11.62 -14.33
N TYR A 326 -23.88 -11.23 -15.60
CA TYR A 326 -23.12 -10.16 -16.23
C TYR A 326 -23.27 -8.84 -15.47
N VAL A 327 -24.49 -8.43 -15.16
CA VAL A 327 -24.77 -7.22 -14.39
C VAL A 327 -24.09 -7.27 -13.02
N THR A 328 -24.23 -8.38 -12.31
CA THR A 328 -23.59 -8.54 -11.00
C THR A 328 -22.06 -8.43 -11.08
N GLN A 329 -21.45 -9.11 -12.04
CA GLN A 329 -19.99 -9.10 -12.18
C GLN A 329 -19.45 -7.74 -12.61
N MET A 330 -20.14 -7.07 -13.55
CA MET A 330 -19.76 -5.73 -14.00
C MET A 330 -19.84 -4.70 -12.86
N GLN A 331 -20.83 -4.82 -11.98
CA GLN A 331 -20.98 -3.95 -10.82
C GLN A 331 -20.02 -4.29 -9.66
N ASP A 332 -19.59 -5.55 -9.54
CA ASP A 332 -18.66 -5.98 -8.48
C ASP A 332 -17.20 -5.72 -8.86
N ASP A 333 -16.83 -6.15 -10.05
CA ASP A 333 -15.46 -6.04 -10.55
C ASP A 333 -15.45 -6.21 -12.08
N PRO A 334 -15.61 -5.11 -12.84
CA PRO A 334 -15.65 -5.16 -14.30
C PRO A 334 -14.34 -5.68 -14.90
N SER A 335 -13.22 -5.59 -14.19
CA SER A 335 -11.92 -6.11 -14.65
C SER A 335 -11.87 -7.62 -14.82
N LYS A 336 -12.87 -8.33 -14.34
CA LYS A 336 -13.01 -9.79 -14.48
C LYS A 336 -13.94 -10.22 -15.62
N VAL A 337 -14.53 -9.26 -16.32
CA VAL A 337 -15.34 -9.54 -17.51
C VAL A 337 -14.46 -9.36 -18.75
N TYR A 338 -14.06 -10.48 -19.34
CA TYR A 338 -13.15 -10.49 -20.49
C TYR A 338 -13.87 -10.70 -21.82
N TYR A 339 -15.17 -10.94 -21.78
CA TYR A 339 -16.06 -11.03 -22.94
C TYR A 339 -17.39 -10.34 -22.62
N HIS A 340 -17.81 -9.43 -23.49
CA HIS A 340 -19.06 -8.69 -23.39
C HIS A 340 -20.05 -9.23 -24.43
N ARG A 341 -21.08 -9.95 -23.96
CA ARG A 341 -22.19 -10.39 -24.78
C ARG A 341 -23.09 -9.21 -25.15
N ASP A 342 -23.59 -9.18 -26.38
CA ASP A 342 -24.63 -8.26 -26.78
C ASP A 342 -26.00 -8.74 -26.25
N TYR A 343 -26.53 -8.03 -25.26
CA TYR A 343 -27.84 -8.31 -24.64
C TYR A 343 -28.97 -7.45 -25.28
N GLY A 344 -28.70 -6.71 -26.34
CA GLY A 344 -29.65 -5.87 -27.03
C GLY A 344 -30.16 -4.69 -26.19
N VAL A 345 -31.44 -4.40 -26.29
CA VAL A 345 -32.09 -3.30 -25.58
C VAL A 345 -33.22 -3.79 -24.67
N ASN A 346 -33.53 -3.02 -23.63
CA ASN A 346 -34.70 -3.24 -22.80
C ASN A 346 -35.99 -2.71 -23.47
N GLU A 347 -37.14 -2.86 -22.82
CA GLU A 347 -38.46 -2.39 -23.29
C GLU A 347 -38.57 -0.86 -23.43
N LYS A 348 -37.66 -0.11 -22.83
CA LYS A 348 -37.55 1.35 -23.00
C LYS A 348 -36.61 1.76 -24.14
N GLY A 349 -36.01 0.80 -24.82
CA GLY A 349 -34.99 1.02 -25.86
C GLY A 349 -33.61 1.36 -25.34
N GLU A 350 -33.36 1.18 -24.04
CA GLU A 350 -32.06 1.41 -23.41
C GLU A 350 -31.15 0.19 -23.63
N LYS A 351 -29.86 0.40 -23.92
CA LYS A 351 -28.91 -0.70 -24.12
C LYS A 351 -28.68 -1.48 -22.81
N ARG A 352 -28.68 -2.79 -22.91
CA ARG A 352 -28.28 -3.69 -21.83
C ARG A 352 -26.76 -3.86 -21.79
N ALA A 353 -26.07 -2.75 -21.53
CA ALA A 353 -24.63 -2.61 -21.55
C ALA A 353 -24.16 -1.71 -20.40
N PHE A 354 -22.86 -1.57 -20.27
CA PHE A 354 -22.25 -0.69 -19.29
C PHE A 354 -21.38 0.37 -19.97
N VAL A 355 -21.44 1.61 -19.49
CA VAL A 355 -20.50 2.66 -19.87
C VAL A 355 -19.30 2.65 -18.90
N ALA A 356 -18.11 2.76 -19.47
CA ALA A 356 -16.86 2.93 -18.76
C ALA A 356 -16.66 4.39 -18.39
N VAL A 357 -16.46 4.69 -17.13
CA VAL A 357 -16.22 6.07 -16.69
C VAL A 357 -15.05 6.14 -15.69
N SER A 358 -14.35 7.27 -15.74
CA SER A 358 -13.46 7.69 -14.68
C SER A 358 -13.88 9.07 -14.18
N HIS A 359 -13.41 9.50 -13.01
CA HIS A 359 -13.81 10.79 -12.47
C HIS A 359 -12.77 11.42 -11.56
N VAL A 360 -12.85 12.74 -11.44
CA VAL A 360 -12.20 13.53 -10.40
C VAL A 360 -13.25 13.86 -9.34
N LEU A 361 -13.07 13.36 -8.12
CA LEU A 361 -13.88 13.71 -6.97
C LEU A 361 -13.21 14.85 -6.20
N ILE A 362 -13.91 15.94 -5.98
CA ILE A 362 -13.50 17.04 -5.11
C ILE A 362 -14.46 17.09 -3.92
N LYS A 363 -14.01 16.71 -2.74
CA LYS A 363 -14.82 16.65 -1.51
C LYS A 363 -15.01 18.03 -0.91
N LEU A 364 -16.15 18.23 -0.27
CA LEU A 364 -16.35 19.36 0.64
C LEU A 364 -15.47 19.16 1.88
N SER A 365 -15.03 20.26 2.48
CA SER A 365 -14.39 20.24 3.78
C SER A 365 -15.38 19.86 4.90
N ASP A 366 -14.87 19.35 6.00
CA ASP A 366 -15.69 19.02 7.18
C ASP A 366 -16.49 20.23 7.69
N ASP A 367 -15.90 21.43 7.61
CA ASP A 367 -16.58 22.69 7.99
C ASP A 367 -17.77 22.99 7.05
N GLN A 368 -17.60 22.81 5.74
CA GLN A 368 -18.71 23.01 4.79
C GLN A 368 -19.82 21.97 5.03
N ILE A 369 -19.48 20.74 5.32
CA ILE A 369 -20.47 19.69 5.65
C ILE A 369 -21.22 20.07 6.93
N ALA A 370 -20.53 20.51 7.97
CA ALA A 370 -21.14 20.96 9.22
C ALA A 370 -22.05 22.18 9.03
N GLU A 371 -21.64 23.15 8.20
CA GLU A 371 -22.47 24.31 7.85
C GLU A 371 -23.75 23.89 7.12
N ILE A 372 -23.67 22.94 6.17
CA ILE A 372 -24.82 22.41 5.44
C ILE A 372 -25.79 21.72 6.39
N GLU A 373 -25.30 20.91 7.33
CA GLU A 373 -26.18 20.24 8.32
C GLU A 373 -26.86 21.23 9.25
N GLN A 374 -26.19 22.30 9.69
CA GLN A 374 -26.80 23.38 10.44
C GLN A 374 -27.86 24.13 9.61
N LEU A 375 -27.57 24.33 8.33
CA LEU A 375 -28.50 24.99 7.40
C LEU A 375 -29.78 24.16 7.19
N LYS A 376 -29.64 22.83 7.01
CA LYS A 376 -30.74 21.88 6.95
C LYS A 376 -31.60 21.96 8.22
N THR A 377 -30.95 21.92 9.39
CA THR A 377 -31.65 22.01 10.66
C THR A 377 -32.49 23.30 10.77
N LYS A 378 -31.93 24.46 10.35
CA LYS A 378 -32.67 25.72 10.34
C LYS A 378 -33.88 25.69 9.39
N ARG A 379 -33.77 25.05 8.24
CA ARG A 379 -34.88 24.85 7.30
C ARG A 379 -35.95 23.94 7.91
N ASP A 380 -35.54 22.79 8.43
CA ASP A 380 -36.47 21.76 8.93
C ASP A 380 -37.23 22.22 10.20
N THR A 381 -36.63 23.15 10.97
CA THR A 381 -37.26 23.80 12.11
C THR A 381 -38.05 25.07 11.73
N GLY A 382 -38.07 25.43 10.45
CA GLY A 382 -38.83 26.60 9.96
C GLY A 382 -38.17 27.95 10.29
N VAL A 383 -36.91 27.97 10.72
CA VAL A 383 -36.15 29.21 10.98
C VAL A 383 -35.81 29.95 9.68
N ILE A 384 -35.61 29.20 8.60
CA ILE A 384 -35.39 29.75 7.24
C ILE A 384 -36.31 29.07 6.25
N GLY A 385 -36.67 29.76 5.17
CA GLY A 385 -37.43 29.19 4.06
C GLY A 385 -36.55 28.41 3.08
N TRP A 386 -37.20 27.68 2.15
CA TRP A 386 -36.52 26.91 1.13
C TRP A 386 -35.62 27.77 0.21
N GLN A 387 -36.11 28.97 -0.20
CA GLN A 387 -35.32 29.87 -1.03
C GLN A 387 -34.04 30.32 -0.35
N GLU A 388 -34.12 30.72 0.93
CA GLU A 388 -32.96 31.14 1.70
C GLU A 388 -32.00 29.97 1.95
N TYR A 389 -32.56 28.77 2.14
CA TYR A 389 -31.76 27.54 2.23
C TYR A 389 -30.97 27.31 0.94
N ASP A 390 -31.63 27.34 -0.22
CA ASP A 390 -30.99 27.09 -1.51
C ASP A 390 -29.88 28.11 -1.81
N GLU A 391 -30.13 29.41 -1.56
CA GLU A 391 -29.16 30.48 -1.74
C GLU A 391 -27.91 30.28 -0.86
N LYS A 392 -28.12 29.99 0.43
CA LYS A 392 -27.01 29.79 1.37
C LYS A 392 -26.27 28.47 1.13
N HIS A 393 -27.00 27.43 0.78
CA HIS A 393 -26.41 26.14 0.40
C HIS A 393 -25.48 26.32 -0.81
N GLN A 394 -25.95 27.03 -1.85
CA GLN A 394 -25.11 27.32 -3.02
C GLN A 394 -23.87 28.15 -2.66
N GLN A 395 -23.98 29.15 -1.77
CA GLN A 395 -22.84 29.92 -1.30
C GLN A 395 -21.80 29.06 -0.56
N ILE A 396 -22.22 28.02 0.18
CA ILE A 396 -21.31 27.08 0.82
C ILE A 396 -20.61 26.22 -0.26
N LEU A 397 -21.37 25.72 -1.24
CA LEU A 397 -20.85 24.91 -2.33
C LEU A 397 -19.83 25.67 -3.21
N ASP A 398 -20.09 26.95 -3.47
CA ASP A 398 -19.22 27.81 -4.30
C ASP A 398 -17.83 28.04 -3.68
N ARG A 399 -17.68 27.81 -2.38
CA ARG A 399 -16.38 27.90 -1.67
C ARG A 399 -15.54 26.63 -1.78
N THR A 400 -16.06 25.58 -2.42
CA THR A 400 -15.32 24.31 -2.55
C THR A 400 -14.07 24.49 -3.38
N VAL A 401 -12.94 24.16 -2.79
CA VAL A 401 -11.62 24.23 -3.43
C VAL A 401 -10.85 22.93 -3.22
N VAL A 402 -9.83 22.72 -4.03
CA VAL A 402 -8.93 21.58 -3.93
C VAL A 402 -7.49 22.05 -4.11
N HIS A 403 -6.59 21.48 -3.32
CA HIS A 403 -5.16 21.63 -3.51
C HIS A 403 -4.69 20.69 -4.62
N ALA A 404 -3.88 21.20 -5.55
CA ALA A 404 -3.21 20.36 -6.52
C ALA A 404 -2.15 19.48 -5.82
N ARG A 405 -1.94 18.26 -6.30
CA ARG A 405 -0.85 17.40 -5.85
C ARG A 405 0.27 17.33 -6.89
N ASP A 406 1.50 17.23 -6.41
CA ASP A 406 2.66 16.98 -7.23
C ASP A 406 2.75 15.49 -7.68
N GLU A 407 3.75 15.17 -8.47
CA GLU A 407 3.99 13.81 -8.98
C GLU A 407 4.26 12.77 -7.85
N LYS A 408 4.62 13.23 -6.65
CA LYS A 408 4.84 12.38 -5.47
C LYS A 408 3.58 12.24 -4.61
N GLY A 409 2.48 12.92 -4.99
CA GLY A 409 1.21 12.89 -4.29
C GLY A 409 1.09 13.87 -3.11
N PHE A 410 2.06 14.78 -2.93
CA PHE A 410 1.99 15.81 -1.89
C PHE A 410 1.18 17.01 -2.37
N GLU A 411 0.35 17.56 -1.49
CA GLU A 411 -0.38 18.80 -1.76
C GLU A 411 0.60 19.95 -2.01
N THR A 412 0.28 20.77 -2.99
CA THR A 412 1.03 21.99 -3.34
C THR A 412 0.25 23.23 -2.91
N GLU A 413 0.87 24.39 -3.03
CA GLU A 413 0.19 25.68 -2.78
C GLU A 413 -0.85 26.03 -3.85
N GLU A 414 -0.89 25.30 -4.97
CA GLU A 414 -1.86 25.54 -6.03
C GLU A 414 -3.26 25.13 -5.61
N VAL A 415 -4.12 26.13 -5.33
CA VAL A 415 -5.52 25.95 -4.94
C VAL A 415 -6.43 26.34 -6.11
N LYS A 416 -7.41 25.49 -6.41
CA LYS A 416 -8.40 25.75 -7.48
C LYS A 416 -9.82 25.50 -7.03
N THR A 417 -10.74 26.31 -7.53
CA THR A 417 -12.17 26.02 -7.43
C THR A 417 -12.56 24.86 -8.36
N VAL A 418 -13.69 24.22 -8.09
CA VAL A 418 -14.22 23.11 -8.93
C VAL A 418 -14.37 23.54 -10.40
N ALA A 419 -14.85 24.78 -10.62
CA ALA A 419 -15.01 25.32 -11.99
C ALA A 419 -13.65 25.50 -12.70
N GLN A 420 -12.63 25.96 -11.98
CA GLN A 420 -11.27 26.09 -12.53
C GLN A 420 -10.65 24.74 -12.90
N VAL A 421 -10.83 23.73 -12.02
CA VAL A 421 -10.37 22.37 -12.31
C VAL A 421 -11.04 21.82 -13.55
N ARG A 422 -12.37 21.95 -13.65
CA ARG A 422 -13.13 21.50 -14.84
C ARG A 422 -12.69 22.22 -16.11
N ALA A 423 -12.46 23.53 -16.04
CA ALA A 423 -12.03 24.33 -17.18
C ALA A 423 -10.63 23.92 -17.66
N GLU A 424 -9.70 23.67 -16.73
CA GLU A 424 -8.35 23.18 -17.04
C GLU A 424 -8.40 21.82 -17.72
N ILE A 425 -9.15 20.86 -17.15
CA ILE A 425 -9.35 19.53 -17.75
C ILE A 425 -9.91 19.65 -19.16
N TYR A 426 -10.99 20.42 -19.33
CA TYR A 426 -11.63 20.58 -20.63
C TYR A 426 -10.69 21.18 -21.69
N ALA A 427 -9.93 22.19 -21.33
CA ALA A 427 -8.97 22.83 -22.21
C ALA A 427 -7.85 21.87 -22.65
N ASP A 428 -7.37 21.03 -21.74
CA ASP A 428 -6.36 20.02 -22.04
C ASP A 428 -6.94 18.91 -22.94
N LEU A 429 -8.07 18.32 -22.56
CA LEU A 429 -8.72 17.25 -23.35
C LEU A 429 -9.08 17.70 -24.77
N SER A 430 -9.38 18.99 -24.96
CA SER A 430 -9.73 19.55 -26.29
C SER A 430 -8.58 19.54 -27.28
N GLN A 431 -7.35 19.30 -26.82
CA GLN A 431 -6.15 19.24 -27.67
C GLN A 431 -5.95 17.87 -28.32
N TYR A 432 -6.65 16.85 -27.86
CA TYR A 432 -6.47 15.47 -28.28
C TYR A 432 -7.63 15.00 -29.17
N ALA A 433 -7.30 14.17 -30.16
CA ALA A 433 -8.27 13.70 -31.15
C ALA A 433 -8.96 12.41 -30.72
N THR A 434 -8.22 11.46 -30.12
CA THR A 434 -8.75 10.13 -29.78
C THR A 434 -9.23 10.05 -28.33
N VAL A 435 -10.07 9.06 -28.04
CA VAL A 435 -10.55 8.79 -26.68
C VAL A 435 -9.40 8.34 -25.79
N GLU A 436 -8.47 7.56 -26.34
CA GLU A 436 -7.28 7.06 -25.65
C GLU A 436 -6.40 8.21 -25.17
N GLU A 437 -6.06 9.16 -26.05
CA GLU A 437 -5.27 10.33 -25.70
C GLU A 437 -5.95 11.20 -24.63
N LYS A 438 -7.27 11.41 -24.78
CA LYS A 438 -8.08 12.16 -23.80
C LYS A 438 -8.12 11.46 -22.45
N ALA A 439 -8.25 10.13 -22.42
CA ALA A 439 -8.28 9.35 -21.20
C ALA A 439 -6.90 9.38 -20.49
N GLU A 440 -5.82 9.32 -21.26
CA GLU A 440 -4.46 9.46 -20.71
C GLU A 440 -4.23 10.85 -20.11
N ALA A 441 -4.69 11.90 -20.79
CA ALA A 441 -4.66 13.25 -20.27
C ALA A 441 -5.53 13.40 -19.01
N PHE A 442 -6.75 12.83 -19.02
CA PHE A 442 -7.67 12.89 -17.88
C PHE A 442 -7.11 12.16 -16.65
N ASN A 443 -6.44 11.04 -16.85
CA ASN A 443 -5.86 10.25 -15.76
C ASN A 443 -4.88 11.06 -14.90
N LYS A 444 -4.13 12.00 -15.49
CA LYS A 444 -3.24 12.92 -14.74
C LYS A 444 -4.02 13.75 -13.72
N TYR A 445 -5.24 14.15 -14.06
CA TYR A 445 -6.11 14.95 -13.18
C TYR A 445 -6.74 14.14 -12.06
N ILE A 446 -6.96 12.83 -12.26
CA ILE A 446 -7.34 11.91 -11.18
C ILE A 446 -6.26 11.92 -10.08
N TYR A 447 -4.98 11.91 -10.44
CA TYR A 447 -3.88 12.01 -9.48
C TYR A 447 -3.69 13.44 -8.95
N LYS A 448 -3.83 14.46 -9.80
CA LYS A 448 -3.58 15.86 -9.43
C LYS A 448 -4.63 16.42 -8.48
N TYR A 449 -5.91 16.13 -8.69
CA TYR A 449 -7.02 16.74 -7.93
C TYR A 449 -7.97 15.73 -7.28
N GLY A 450 -8.01 14.49 -7.76
CA GLY A 450 -9.01 13.52 -7.31
C GLY A 450 -8.78 13.06 -5.87
N GLN A 451 -9.86 12.98 -5.09
CA GLN A 451 -9.87 12.55 -3.70
C GLN A 451 -10.62 11.22 -3.50
N ASP A 452 -10.93 10.51 -4.58
CA ASP A 452 -11.43 9.14 -4.53
C ASP A 452 -10.26 8.15 -4.59
N THR A 453 -9.94 7.57 -3.44
CA THR A 453 -8.87 6.55 -3.35
C THR A 453 -9.17 5.29 -4.15
N GLY A 454 -10.45 4.99 -4.38
CA GLY A 454 -10.88 3.88 -5.24
C GLY A 454 -10.48 4.13 -6.69
N MET A 455 -10.72 5.35 -7.19
CA MET A 455 -10.37 5.72 -8.58
C MET A 455 -8.85 5.92 -8.75
N ILE A 456 -8.17 6.56 -7.80
CA ILE A 456 -6.71 6.78 -7.85
C ILE A 456 -5.94 5.45 -7.95
N ASN A 457 -6.42 4.40 -7.28
CA ASN A 457 -5.80 3.08 -7.26
C ASN A 457 -6.48 2.08 -8.21
N ALA A 458 -7.43 2.52 -9.03
CA ALA A 458 -8.17 1.64 -9.92
C ALA A 458 -7.27 1.14 -11.07
N GLU A 459 -7.39 -0.14 -11.38
CA GLU A 459 -6.80 -0.76 -12.56
C GLU A 459 -7.82 -0.87 -13.70
N HIS A 460 -9.03 -0.35 -13.51
CA HIS A 460 -10.16 -0.39 -14.44
C HIS A 460 -11.07 0.82 -14.25
N TYR A 461 -11.91 1.10 -15.27
CA TYR A 461 -12.98 2.09 -15.15
C TYR A 461 -14.06 1.66 -14.17
N TYR A 462 -14.80 2.62 -13.63
CA TYR A 462 -16.09 2.31 -13.04
C TYR A 462 -17.08 1.96 -14.13
N ALA A 463 -17.89 0.94 -13.89
CA ALA A 463 -18.91 0.48 -14.81
C ALA A 463 -20.29 0.97 -14.35
N VAL A 464 -20.97 1.76 -15.19
CA VAL A 464 -22.32 2.25 -14.92
C VAL A 464 -23.29 1.57 -15.87
N ASN A 465 -24.33 0.96 -15.31
CA ASN A 465 -25.32 0.24 -16.10
C ASN A 465 -26.21 1.21 -16.90
N LEU A 466 -26.34 0.98 -18.21
CA LEU A 466 -27.20 1.76 -19.10
C LEU A 466 -28.68 1.33 -19.02
N ASP A 467 -28.96 0.08 -18.59
CA ASP A 467 -30.32 -0.43 -18.39
C ASP A 467 -30.89 0.07 -17.05
N THR A 468 -31.76 1.07 -17.10
CA THR A 468 -32.37 1.68 -15.90
C THR A 468 -33.38 0.76 -15.19
N ASN A 469 -33.72 -0.41 -15.77
CA ASN A 469 -34.55 -1.42 -15.10
C ASN A 469 -33.73 -2.24 -14.07
N GLN A 470 -32.40 -2.15 -14.14
CA GLN A 470 -31.51 -2.80 -13.19
C GLN A 470 -31.08 -1.85 -12.06
N THR A 471 -30.86 -2.40 -10.88
CA THR A 471 -30.31 -1.65 -9.76
C THR A 471 -28.85 -1.33 -10.05
N ASP A 472 -28.46 -0.05 -9.89
CA ASP A 472 -27.07 0.40 -10.00
C ASP A 472 -26.47 0.55 -8.60
N LYS A 473 -25.22 0.14 -8.42
CA LYS A 473 -24.46 0.37 -7.17
C LYS A 473 -23.93 1.79 -7.05
N MET A 474 -23.89 2.53 -8.15
CA MET A 474 -23.44 3.91 -8.17
C MET A 474 -24.52 4.85 -7.63
N VAL A 475 -24.07 5.95 -7.05
CA VAL A 475 -24.96 7.04 -6.61
C VAL A 475 -25.78 7.54 -7.80
N LYS A 476 -27.10 7.71 -7.59
CA LYS A 476 -28.04 8.04 -8.68
C LYS A 476 -27.59 9.22 -9.54
N ALA A 477 -27.17 10.32 -8.94
CA ALA A 477 -26.72 11.50 -9.70
C ALA A 477 -25.48 11.20 -10.56
N PHE A 478 -24.54 10.41 -10.05
CA PHE A 478 -23.37 9.96 -10.80
C PHE A 478 -23.76 9.04 -11.96
N ALA A 479 -24.62 8.06 -11.69
CA ALA A 479 -25.09 7.12 -12.70
C ALA A 479 -25.90 7.81 -13.79
N ASP A 480 -26.80 8.73 -13.44
CA ASP A 480 -27.63 9.47 -14.41
C ASP A 480 -26.75 10.35 -15.33
N GLU A 481 -25.76 11.03 -14.78
CA GLU A 481 -24.83 11.84 -15.58
C GLU A 481 -23.95 10.97 -16.48
N SER A 482 -23.49 9.83 -16.00
CA SER A 482 -22.72 8.87 -16.81
C SER A 482 -23.54 8.35 -18.00
N ARG A 483 -24.83 8.03 -17.78
CA ARG A 483 -25.78 7.64 -18.84
C ARG A 483 -26.00 8.76 -19.83
N ARG A 484 -26.18 10.00 -19.37
CA ARG A 484 -26.32 11.17 -20.22
C ARG A 484 -25.12 11.37 -21.13
N LEU A 485 -23.89 11.25 -20.57
CA LEU A 485 -22.65 11.34 -21.33
C LEU A 485 -22.57 10.25 -22.41
N SER A 486 -22.93 9.01 -22.09
CA SER A 486 -22.96 7.90 -23.03
C SER A 486 -24.00 8.08 -24.11
N GLN A 487 -25.20 8.67 -23.82
CA GLN A 487 -26.20 8.99 -24.80
C GLN A 487 -25.75 10.10 -25.76
N GLU A 488 -24.96 11.05 -25.31
CA GLU A 488 -24.37 12.09 -26.16
C GLU A 488 -23.26 11.56 -27.05
N ASN A 489 -22.45 10.64 -26.55
CA ASN A 489 -21.36 10.01 -27.28
C ASN A 489 -21.07 8.61 -26.74
N GLU A 490 -21.52 7.59 -27.45
CA GLU A 490 -21.30 6.18 -27.08
C GLU A 490 -19.81 5.76 -27.14
N ASP A 491 -19.08 6.34 -28.10
CA ASP A 491 -17.64 6.06 -28.27
C ASP A 491 -16.79 6.70 -27.17
N GLY A 492 -17.36 7.63 -26.41
CA GLY A 492 -16.66 8.28 -25.30
C GLY A 492 -15.88 9.54 -25.69
N GLY A 493 -15.04 10.01 -24.77
CA GLY A 493 -14.20 11.20 -24.97
C GLY A 493 -14.83 12.53 -24.56
N ASN A 494 -16.04 12.52 -23.99
CA ASN A 494 -16.74 13.69 -23.47
C ASN A 494 -16.65 13.79 -21.93
N LEU A 495 -16.81 15.02 -21.43
CA LEU A 495 -16.61 15.39 -20.03
C LEU A 495 -17.88 16.03 -19.46
N SER A 496 -18.27 15.64 -18.24
CA SER A 496 -19.41 16.24 -17.54
C SER A 496 -19.18 17.69 -17.15
N GLN A 497 -20.27 18.39 -16.81
CA GLN A 497 -20.20 19.48 -15.87
C GLN A 497 -19.96 18.90 -14.47
N PRO A 498 -19.42 19.69 -13.51
CA PRO A 498 -19.33 19.24 -12.14
C PRO A 498 -20.72 18.94 -11.58
N ILE A 499 -20.93 17.74 -11.08
CA ILE A 499 -22.18 17.34 -10.42
C ILE A 499 -21.94 17.20 -8.91
N TYR A 500 -22.82 17.81 -8.12
CA TYR A 500 -22.78 17.68 -6.68
C TYR A 500 -23.48 16.39 -6.22
N VAL A 501 -22.81 15.66 -5.35
CA VAL A 501 -23.29 14.44 -4.72
C VAL A 501 -23.14 14.54 -3.21
N SER A 502 -24.21 14.18 -2.47
CA SER A 502 -24.18 14.10 -1.02
C SER A 502 -24.56 12.69 -0.57
N GLN A 503 -23.69 12.06 0.21
CA GLN A 503 -23.84 10.72 0.78
C GLN A 503 -23.51 10.73 2.27
N SER A 504 -23.80 9.63 2.96
CA SER A 504 -23.53 9.51 4.39
C SER A 504 -22.04 9.54 4.76
N ASN A 505 -21.16 9.18 3.83
CA ASN A 505 -19.70 9.07 4.04
C ASN A 505 -18.91 10.17 3.34
N TYR A 506 -19.51 10.93 2.44
CA TYR A 506 -18.89 12.11 1.83
C TYR A 506 -19.92 13.02 1.14
N SER A 507 -19.54 14.27 0.95
CA SER A 507 -20.21 15.19 0.03
C SER A 507 -19.16 15.86 -0.85
N GLY A 508 -19.44 16.06 -2.13
CA GLY A 508 -18.47 16.64 -3.05
C GLY A 508 -18.95 16.73 -4.48
N TYR A 509 -18.05 17.19 -5.34
CA TYR A 509 -18.27 17.32 -6.76
C TYR A 509 -17.57 16.22 -7.55
N HIS A 510 -18.25 15.66 -8.53
CA HIS A 510 -17.66 14.75 -9.51
C HIS A 510 -17.57 15.43 -10.87
N ILE A 511 -16.40 15.34 -11.50
CA ILE A 511 -16.18 15.66 -12.91
C ILE A 511 -15.93 14.32 -13.59
N ILE A 512 -16.86 13.87 -14.42
CA ILE A 512 -16.89 12.52 -14.99
C ILE A 512 -16.39 12.55 -16.43
N PHE A 513 -15.47 11.68 -16.76
CA PHE A 513 -15.01 11.38 -18.10
C PHE A 513 -15.66 10.09 -18.59
N ASN A 514 -16.30 10.15 -19.76
CA ASN A 514 -16.85 8.99 -20.44
C ASN A 514 -15.76 8.36 -21.32
N ALA A 515 -15.43 7.11 -21.06
CA ALA A 515 -14.44 6.35 -21.82
C ALA A 515 -15.06 5.42 -22.88
N GLY A 516 -16.38 5.50 -23.10
CA GLY A 516 -17.12 4.68 -24.05
C GLY A 516 -17.82 3.49 -23.41
N ILE A 517 -18.50 2.68 -24.21
CA ILE A 517 -19.20 1.48 -23.78
C ILE A 517 -18.21 0.31 -23.70
N PHE A 518 -18.31 -0.52 -22.66
CA PHE A 518 -17.56 -1.77 -22.59
C PHE A 518 -17.96 -2.70 -23.74
N GLN A 519 -17.01 -3.08 -24.56
CA GLN A 519 -17.19 -3.93 -25.74
C GLN A 519 -15.95 -4.80 -26.01
N ASN A 520 -16.13 -5.79 -26.89
CA ASN A 520 -15.02 -6.65 -27.29
C ASN A 520 -14.21 -6.01 -28.42
N ASP A 521 -12.89 -5.97 -28.30
CA ASP A 521 -12.01 -5.53 -29.40
C ASP A 521 -11.83 -6.61 -30.46
N LEU A 522 -11.87 -7.88 -30.05
CA LEU A 522 -11.74 -9.05 -30.90
C LEU A 522 -12.96 -9.95 -30.76
N THR A 523 -13.37 -10.56 -31.85
CA THR A 523 -14.36 -11.64 -31.81
C THR A 523 -13.76 -12.87 -31.10
N ILE A 524 -14.63 -13.74 -30.57
CA ILE A 524 -14.17 -14.98 -29.91
C ILE A 524 -13.31 -15.85 -30.83
N ASP A 525 -13.62 -15.91 -32.12
CA ASP A 525 -12.85 -16.68 -33.10
C ASP A 525 -11.47 -16.05 -33.36
N GLN A 526 -11.36 -14.72 -33.36
CA GLN A 526 -10.06 -14.05 -33.43
C GLN A 526 -9.23 -14.35 -32.19
N VAL A 527 -9.83 -14.29 -31.00
CA VAL A 527 -9.12 -14.63 -29.74
C VAL A 527 -8.63 -16.08 -29.77
N ARG A 528 -9.44 -17.03 -30.22
CA ARG A 528 -9.05 -18.46 -30.33
C ARG A 528 -7.85 -18.69 -31.23
N ASN A 529 -7.69 -17.85 -32.25
CA ASN A 529 -6.61 -17.95 -33.23
C ASN A 529 -5.33 -17.17 -32.86
N LEU A 530 -5.30 -16.41 -31.74
CA LEU A 530 -4.09 -15.74 -31.28
C LEU A 530 -2.96 -16.75 -31.00
N ASP A 531 -1.73 -16.39 -31.32
CA ASP A 531 -0.53 -17.17 -31.01
C ASP A 531 0.55 -16.31 -30.35
N GLU A 532 1.75 -16.85 -30.15
CA GLU A 532 2.84 -16.14 -29.45
C GLU A 532 3.28 -14.85 -30.16
N SER A 533 3.06 -14.74 -31.47
CA SER A 533 3.39 -13.53 -32.24
C SER A 533 2.40 -12.40 -32.01
N ASP A 534 1.22 -12.69 -31.45
CA ASP A 534 0.19 -11.72 -31.12
C ASP A 534 0.37 -11.11 -29.71
N ALA A 535 1.44 -11.44 -29.00
CA ALA A 535 1.73 -10.84 -27.69
C ALA A 535 1.79 -9.29 -27.76
N ASP A 536 2.21 -8.72 -28.88
CA ASP A 536 2.22 -7.28 -29.13
C ASP A 536 0.83 -6.65 -29.00
N TYR A 537 -0.24 -7.36 -29.39
CA TYR A 537 -1.62 -6.89 -29.17
C TYR A 537 -1.89 -6.68 -27.68
N LEU A 538 -1.48 -7.63 -26.81
CA LEU A 538 -1.68 -7.54 -25.37
C LEU A 538 -0.78 -6.48 -24.71
N TYR A 539 0.42 -6.24 -25.27
CA TYR A 539 1.30 -5.14 -24.86
C TYR A 539 0.70 -3.76 -25.13
N ASN A 540 -0.07 -3.63 -26.19
CA ASN A 540 -0.68 -2.36 -26.57
C ASN A 540 -2.08 -2.16 -25.98
N LYS A 541 -2.76 -3.25 -25.55
CA LYS A 541 -4.09 -3.18 -24.93
C LYS A 541 -3.99 -2.72 -23.49
N LYS A 542 -4.50 -1.53 -23.19
CA LYS A 542 -4.53 -0.99 -21.82
C LYS A 542 -5.64 -1.65 -21.01
N LEU A 543 -5.38 -1.87 -19.71
CA LEU A 543 -6.42 -2.30 -18.75
C LEU A 543 -7.47 -1.22 -18.53
N MET A 544 -6.99 0.03 -18.43
CA MET A 544 -7.81 1.22 -18.38
C MET A 544 -7.14 2.26 -19.29
N LEU A 545 -7.89 2.92 -20.15
CA LEU A 545 -7.34 4.01 -20.96
C LEU A 545 -6.69 5.05 -20.05
N GLY A 546 -5.56 5.60 -20.50
CA GLY A 546 -4.80 6.57 -19.73
C GLY A 546 -3.90 5.98 -18.63
N THR A 547 -3.82 4.66 -18.49
CA THR A 547 -2.85 4.01 -17.61
C THR A 547 -1.67 3.46 -18.40
N SER A 548 -0.52 3.29 -17.73
CA SER A 548 0.63 2.60 -18.31
C SER A 548 0.47 1.08 -18.29
N LYS A 549 -0.42 0.54 -17.46
CA LYS A 549 -0.59 -0.91 -17.28
C LYS A 549 -1.35 -1.53 -18.42
N THR A 550 -0.78 -2.55 -19.02
CA THR A 550 -1.37 -3.29 -20.15
C THR A 550 -2.01 -4.60 -19.70
N VAL A 551 -2.78 -5.23 -20.59
CA VAL A 551 -3.31 -6.58 -20.37
C VAL A 551 -2.17 -7.57 -20.25
N TYR A 552 -1.09 -7.39 -21.02
CA TYR A 552 0.11 -8.20 -20.91
C TYR A 552 0.72 -8.11 -19.51
N ASP A 553 0.95 -6.89 -19.00
CA ASP A 553 1.53 -6.68 -17.67
C ASP A 553 0.71 -7.33 -16.56
N TYR A 554 -0.62 -7.21 -16.65
CA TYR A 554 -1.53 -7.83 -15.69
C TYR A 554 -1.44 -9.36 -15.69
N ILE A 555 -1.43 -9.97 -16.88
CA ILE A 555 -1.33 -11.41 -17.03
C ILE A 555 0.06 -11.88 -16.66
N TYR A 556 1.10 -11.17 -17.10
CA TYR A 556 2.49 -11.41 -16.71
C TYR A 556 2.62 -11.48 -15.20
N ASP A 557 2.20 -10.42 -14.50
CA ASP A 557 2.22 -10.38 -13.03
C ASP A 557 1.49 -11.57 -12.41
N THR A 558 0.35 -11.97 -12.99
CA THR A 558 -0.47 -13.07 -12.47
C THR A 558 0.24 -14.41 -12.62
N ILE A 559 0.80 -14.69 -13.80
CA ILE A 559 1.54 -15.92 -14.10
C ILE A 559 2.85 -15.93 -13.30
N TYR A 560 3.59 -14.84 -13.34
CA TYR A 560 4.86 -14.69 -12.63
C TYR A 560 4.70 -14.92 -11.12
N LYS A 561 3.72 -14.29 -10.47
CA LYS A 561 3.45 -14.50 -9.04
C LYS A 561 3.07 -15.94 -8.72
N SER A 562 2.33 -16.58 -9.62
CA SER A 562 1.98 -18.01 -9.48
C SER A 562 3.21 -18.88 -9.63
N ASP A 563 4.02 -18.65 -10.66
CA ASP A 563 5.24 -19.42 -10.93
C ASP A 563 6.26 -19.23 -9.80
N TRP A 564 6.46 -17.99 -9.33
CA TRP A 564 7.32 -17.70 -8.18
C TRP A 564 6.85 -18.42 -6.91
N SER A 565 5.54 -18.34 -6.61
CA SER A 565 4.97 -19.03 -5.46
C SER A 565 5.15 -20.55 -5.55
N ASN A 566 4.96 -21.13 -6.74
CA ASN A 566 5.18 -22.56 -6.97
C ASN A 566 6.65 -22.95 -6.81
N TYR A 567 7.55 -22.13 -7.33
CA TYR A 567 8.99 -22.30 -7.18
C TYR A 567 9.42 -22.25 -5.70
N GLN A 568 8.97 -21.23 -4.95
CA GLN A 568 9.21 -21.13 -3.51
C GLN A 568 8.71 -22.36 -2.76
N ASN A 569 7.46 -22.78 -3.04
CA ASN A 569 6.87 -23.96 -2.41
C ASN A 569 7.66 -25.23 -2.71
N SER A 570 8.17 -25.37 -3.94
CA SER A 570 9.04 -26.50 -4.35
C SER A 570 10.36 -26.49 -3.58
N LEU A 571 11.02 -25.33 -3.47
CA LEU A 571 12.26 -25.17 -2.68
C LEU A 571 12.05 -25.51 -1.21
N ILE A 572 10.99 -24.96 -0.61
CA ILE A 572 10.64 -25.20 0.80
C ILE A 572 10.33 -26.68 1.03
N LYS A 573 9.56 -27.30 0.13
CA LYS A 573 9.22 -28.73 0.21
C LYS A 573 10.48 -29.60 0.11
N THR A 574 11.37 -29.26 -0.82
CA THR A 574 12.64 -29.99 -1.02
C THR A 574 13.53 -29.85 0.22
N ALA A 575 13.67 -28.65 0.78
CA ALA A 575 14.43 -28.42 2.00
C ALA A 575 13.87 -29.23 3.18
N LYS A 576 12.55 -29.20 3.38
CA LYS A 576 11.87 -29.96 4.45
C LYS A 576 11.91 -31.47 4.27
N ASN A 577 12.02 -31.97 3.05
CA ASN A 577 12.20 -33.39 2.78
C ASN A 577 13.64 -33.85 3.05
N ASN A 578 14.63 -32.99 2.78
CA ASN A 578 16.04 -33.29 2.98
C ASN A 578 16.47 -33.14 4.43
N LEU A 579 15.85 -32.24 5.19
CA LEU A 579 16.17 -31.94 6.58
C LEU A 579 14.91 -32.04 7.43
N LYS A 580 14.96 -32.90 8.46
CA LYS A 580 13.82 -33.09 9.37
C LYS A 580 13.52 -31.79 10.14
N VAL A 581 12.27 -31.34 10.09
CA VAL A 581 11.78 -30.26 10.94
C VAL A 581 11.45 -30.79 12.33
N VAL A 582 12.00 -30.18 13.37
CA VAL A 582 11.72 -30.48 14.77
C VAL A 582 10.98 -29.27 15.38
N TYR A 583 9.81 -29.52 15.95
CA TYR A 583 9.03 -28.53 16.70
C TYR A 583 9.14 -28.80 18.19
N TYR A 584 9.62 -27.82 18.95
CA TYR A 584 9.76 -27.93 20.41
C TYR A 584 8.49 -27.38 21.09
N ILE A 585 7.39 -28.14 21.04
CA ILE A 585 6.06 -27.71 21.48
C ILE A 585 6.08 -27.17 22.90
N SER A 586 6.77 -27.86 23.83
CA SER A 586 6.93 -27.42 25.22
C SER A 586 7.63 -26.06 25.39
N ALA A 587 8.29 -25.55 24.35
CA ALA A 587 8.92 -24.24 24.39
C ALA A 587 7.92 -23.09 24.10
N TYR A 588 6.75 -23.39 23.51
CA TYR A 588 5.76 -22.38 23.10
C TYR A 588 4.28 -22.77 23.37
N GLU A 589 4.02 -23.90 24.04
CA GLU A 589 2.65 -24.33 24.38
C GLU A 589 1.91 -23.34 25.29
N ASP A 590 2.63 -22.49 25.97
CA ASP A 590 2.09 -21.43 26.83
C ASP A 590 1.56 -20.20 26.04
N LEU A 591 1.64 -20.23 24.70
CA LEU A 591 1.12 -19.18 23.82
C LEU A 591 -0.31 -19.47 23.34
N PHE A 592 -0.93 -20.63 23.70
CA PHE A 592 -2.27 -21.01 23.25
C PHE A 592 -3.13 -21.68 24.32
#